data_7c12de7b75e9c6463d164ce76c61427f
#
_entry.id   7c12de7b75e9c6463d164ce76c61427f
#
_cell.length_a   1.000
_cell.length_b   1.000
_cell.length_c   1.000
_cell.angle_alpha   90.00
_cell.angle_beta   90.00
_cell.angle_gamma   90.00
#
_symmetry.space_group_name_H-M   'P 1'
#
loop_
_entity.id
_entity.type
_entity.pdbx_description
1 polymer ?
#
loop_
_entity_poly.entity_id
_entity_poly.type
_entity_poly.pdbx_seq_one_letter_code
_entity_poly.pdbx_strand_id
1 'polypeptide(L)' 'MSYKNIKVITYSGYRSDESLRAFFINGEKITVVEIPDKWIEENLSDKTRKRFFIVKTNDEQKYKIYNDEKTLEWFCEIK' A
#
# COMPACT_ATOMS: atom_id res chain seq x y z
N MET A 1 0.88 -17.28 -1.85
CA MET A 1 0.51 -15.85 -1.94
C MET A 1 1.64 -15.07 -2.53
N SER A 2 1.35 -14.21 -3.48
CA SER A 2 2.37 -13.40 -4.12
C SER A 2 1.97 -11.93 -4.04
N TYR A 3 2.96 -11.08 -4.23
CA TYR A 3 2.75 -9.64 -4.27
C TYR A 3 3.11 -9.12 -5.64
N LYS A 4 2.33 -8.18 -6.13
CA LYS A 4 2.56 -7.54 -7.41
C LYS A 4 2.96 -6.09 -7.18
N ASN A 5 3.98 -5.63 -7.89
CA ASN A 5 4.37 -4.22 -7.85
C ASN A 5 3.25 -3.39 -8.47
N ILE A 6 2.85 -2.34 -7.77
CA ILE A 6 1.76 -1.47 -8.20
C ILE A 6 2.20 -0.02 -8.15
N LYS A 7 1.47 0.83 -8.84
CA LYS A 7 1.62 2.27 -8.72
C LYS A 7 0.54 2.80 -7.81
N VAL A 8 0.89 3.73 -6.97
CA VAL A 8 0.00 4.26 -5.95
C VAL A 8 -0.07 5.77 -6.09
N ILE A 9 -1.27 6.31 -5.92
CA ILE A 9 -1.48 7.75 -5.82
C ILE A 9 -1.64 8.06 -4.35
N THR A 10 -0.70 8.83 -3.82
CA THR A 10 -0.76 9.27 -2.44
C THR A 10 -1.08 10.74 -2.40
N TYR A 11 -1.74 11.16 -1.35
CA TYR A 11 -1.93 12.56 -1.11
C TYR A 11 -0.69 13.09 -0.40
N SER A 12 0.15 13.76 -1.13
CA SER A 12 1.34 14.36 -0.53
C SER A 12 0.99 15.73 0.00
N GLY A 13 0.53 15.77 1.23
CA GLY A 13 0.63 17.00 1.99
C GLY A 13 2.09 17.15 2.38
N TYR A 14 2.47 18.29 2.87
CA TYR A 14 3.83 18.51 3.35
C TYR A 14 4.09 17.84 4.68
N ARG A 15 3.38 16.80 4.99
CA ARG A 15 3.63 15.99 6.17
C ARG A 15 3.89 14.58 5.74
N SER A 16 4.62 13.88 6.56
CA SER A 16 5.00 12.51 6.29
C SER A 16 3.83 11.52 6.31
N ASP A 17 2.65 11.96 6.71
CA ASP A 17 1.47 11.11 6.74
C ASP A 17 0.88 11.00 5.35
N GLU A 18 1.37 10.04 4.60
CA GLU A 18 0.85 9.77 3.29
C GLU A 18 -0.45 9.01 3.39
N SER A 19 -1.50 9.56 2.81
CA SER A 19 -2.77 8.86 2.67
C SER A 19 -2.83 8.21 1.32
N LEU A 20 -3.06 6.91 1.29
CA LEU A 20 -3.32 6.20 0.05
C LEU A 20 -4.66 6.64 -0.50
N ARG A 21 -4.68 7.20 -1.69
CA ARG A 21 -5.90 7.64 -2.35
C ARG A 21 -6.40 6.62 -3.35
N ALA A 22 -5.49 6.07 -4.14
CA ALA A 22 -5.83 5.14 -5.19
C ALA A 22 -4.59 4.37 -5.58
N PHE A 23 -4.79 3.28 -6.30
CA PHE A 23 -3.68 2.52 -6.85
C PHE A 23 -4.12 1.88 -8.16
N PHE A 24 -3.12 1.42 -8.93
CA PHE A 24 -3.39 0.82 -10.24
C PHE A 24 -3.01 -0.65 -10.22
N ILE A 25 -3.93 -1.49 -10.65
CA ILE A 25 -3.68 -2.91 -10.88
C ILE A 25 -4.07 -3.21 -12.31
N ASN A 26 -3.12 -3.76 -13.09
CA ASN A 26 -3.36 -4.12 -14.49
C ASN A 26 -3.90 -2.95 -15.31
N GLY A 27 -3.40 -1.74 -15.01
CA GLY A 27 -3.84 -0.54 -15.72
C GLY A 27 -5.17 0.03 -15.26
N GLU A 28 -5.82 -0.61 -14.29
CA GLU A 28 -7.09 -0.16 -13.78
C GLU A 28 -6.91 0.61 -12.49
N LYS A 29 -7.51 1.80 -12.41
CA LYS A 29 -7.44 2.64 -11.23
C LYS A 29 -8.48 2.19 -10.20
N ILE A 30 -8.00 1.92 -8.99
CA ILE A 30 -8.87 1.50 -7.89
C ILE A 30 -8.78 2.55 -6.80
N THR A 31 -9.94 3.08 -6.40
CA THR A 31 -10.00 4.16 -5.41
C THR A 31 -10.14 3.59 -4.01
N VAL A 32 -9.31 4.08 -3.11
CA VAL A 32 -9.35 3.71 -1.70
C VAL A 32 -10.36 4.60 -0.99
N VAL A 33 -11.31 3.98 -0.31
CA VAL A 33 -12.33 4.74 0.45
C VAL A 33 -12.07 4.70 1.94
N GLU A 34 -11.34 3.70 2.42
CA GLU A 34 -11.07 3.55 3.84
C GLU A 34 -9.80 2.72 4.05
N ILE A 35 -9.09 3.02 5.13
CA ILE A 35 -7.93 2.23 5.55
C ILE A 35 -8.22 1.75 6.97
N PRO A 36 -8.88 0.61 7.12
CA PRO A 36 -9.26 0.13 8.44
C PRO A 36 -8.09 -0.32 9.31
N ASP A 37 -6.95 -0.65 8.69
CA ASP A 37 -5.82 -1.10 9.47
C ASP A 37 -4.50 -0.74 8.78
N LYS A 38 -3.48 -0.49 9.60
CA LYS A 38 -2.12 -0.24 9.11
C LYS A 38 -1.13 -0.59 10.20
N TRP A 39 0.05 -1.07 9.80
CA TRP A 39 1.11 -1.41 10.75
C TRP A 39 2.45 -1.38 10.04
N ILE A 40 3.52 -1.47 10.83
CA ILE A 40 4.88 -1.50 10.31
C ILE A 40 5.51 -2.82 10.71
N GLU A 41 6.18 -3.46 9.75
CA GLU A 41 6.96 -4.65 10.01
C GLU A 41 8.43 -4.34 9.77
N GLU A 42 9.26 -4.66 10.74
CA GLU A 42 10.69 -4.48 10.65
C GLU A 42 11.38 -5.84 10.64
N ASN A 43 12.34 -5.99 9.74
CA ASN A 43 13.22 -7.15 9.73
C ASN A 43 14.56 -6.72 10.31
N LEU A 44 14.89 -7.20 11.49
CA LEU A 44 16.10 -6.81 12.17
C LEU A 44 17.36 -7.38 11.53
N SER A 45 17.24 -8.47 10.79
CA SER A 45 18.38 -9.11 10.13
C SER A 45 18.97 -8.24 9.03
N ASP A 46 18.11 -7.63 8.21
CA ASP A 46 18.56 -6.82 7.08
C ASP A 46 18.15 -5.36 7.23
N LYS A 47 17.57 -4.99 8.37
CA LYS A 47 17.15 -3.63 8.69
C LYS A 47 16.17 -3.04 7.69
N THR A 48 15.33 -3.88 7.10
CA THR A 48 14.29 -3.39 6.21
C THR A 48 13.03 -3.08 7.01
N ARG A 49 12.28 -2.11 6.52
CA ARG A 49 10.98 -1.74 7.08
C ARG A 49 9.96 -1.73 5.98
N LYS A 50 8.80 -2.29 6.27
CA LYS A 50 7.66 -2.29 5.35
C LYS A 50 6.45 -1.75 6.08
N ARG A 51 5.78 -0.83 5.42
CA ARG A 51 4.54 -0.23 5.96
C ARG A 51 3.37 -0.93 5.29
N PHE A 52 2.59 -1.62 6.10
CA PHE A 52 1.45 -2.39 5.60
C PHE A 52 0.14 -1.64 5.81
N PHE A 53 -0.75 -1.78 4.84
CA PHE A 53 -2.07 -1.16 4.87
C PHE A 53 -3.10 -2.19 4.43
N ILE A 54 -4.20 -2.28 5.16
CA ILE A 54 -5.40 -2.93 4.66
C ILE A 54 -6.28 -1.81 4.16
N VAL A 55 -6.64 -1.85 2.89
CA VAL A 55 -7.45 -0.80 2.29
C VAL A 55 -8.77 -1.37 1.82
N LYS A 56 -9.82 -0.56 1.96
CA LYS A 56 -11.13 -0.87 1.44
C LYS A 56 -11.38 0.05 0.25
N THR A 57 -11.87 -0.53 -0.83
CA THR A 57 -12.01 0.19 -2.09
C THR A 57 -13.47 0.44 -2.44
N ASN A 58 -13.69 1.29 -3.45
CA ASN A 58 -15.05 1.69 -3.84
C ASN A 58 -15.86 0.55 -4.45
N ASP A 59 -15.21 -0.55 -4.83
CA ASP A 59 -15.89 -1.75 -5.31
C ASP A 59 -16.12 -2.78 -4.21
N GLU A 60 -16.01 -2.34 -2.96
CA GLU A 60 -16.24 -3.15 -1.75
C GLU A 60 -15.24 -4.30 -1.60
N GLN A 61 -14.06 -4.16 -2.18
CA GLN A 61 -12.99 -5.12 -2.01
C GLN A 61 -12.02 -4.67 -0.94
N LYS A 62 -11.27 -5.62 -0.39
CA LYS A 62 -10.20 -5.33 0.54
C LYS A 62 -8.90 -5.82 -0.06
N TYR A 63 -7.87 -4.99 0.06
CA TYR A 63 -6.54 -5.32 -0.44
C TYR A 63 -5.52 -5.10 0.65
N LYS A 64 -4.49 -5.95 0.66
CA LYS A 64 -3.34 -5.77 1.52
C LYS A 64 -2.23 -5.18 0.67
N ILE A 65 -1.78 -4.00 1.03
CA ILE A 65 -0.77 -3.25 0.28
C ILE A 65 0.37 -2.93 1.22
N TYR A 66 1.60 -2.97 0.72
CA TYR A 66 2.70 -2.50 1.53
C TYR A 66 3.64 -1.61 0.72
N ASN A 67 4.29 -0.71 1.45
CA ASN A 67 5.33 0.16 0.92
C ASN A 67 6.66 -0.29 1.51
N ASP A 68 7.63 -0.56 0.64
CA ASP A 68 8.99 -0.88 1.06
C ASP A 68 9.72 0.45 1.26
N GLU A 69 10.10 0.75 2.50
CA GLU A 69 10.73 2.03 2.80
C GLU A 69 12.14 2.17 2.20
N LYS A 70 12.77 1.06 1.87
CA LYS A 70 14.10 1.09 1.28
C LYS A 70 14.08 1.45 -0.19
N THR A 71 13.17 0.86 -0.96
CA THR A 71 13.06 1.07 -2.40
C THR A 71 12.00 2.09 -2.78
N LEU A 72 11.12 2.42 -1.83
CA LEU A 72 9.96 3.29 -2.03
C LEU A 72 8.94 2.70 -3.01
N GLU A 73 8.99 1.40 -3.22
CA GLU A 73 8.05 0.71 -4.08
C GLU A 73 6.84 0.22 -3.31
N TRP A 74 5.73 0.10 -4.02
CA TRP A 74 4.48 -0.38 -3.46
C TRP A 74 4.12 -1.74 -4.04
N PHE A 75 3.54 -2.58 -3.21
CA PHE A 75 3.15 -3.92 -3.61
C PHE A 75 1.76 -4.23 -3.09
N CYS A 76 1.00 -4.99 -3.87
CA CYS A 76 -0.33 -5.44 -3.49
C CYS A 76 -0.37 -6.96 -3.46
N GLU A 77 -0.98 -7.52 -2.42
CA GLU A 77 -1.14 -8.96 -2.33
C GLU A 77 -2.16 -9.43 -3.37
N ILE A 78 -1.79 -10.45 -4.09
CA ILE A 78 -2.64 -11.07 -5.11
C ILE A 78 -3.03 -12.45 -4.64
N LYS A 79 -4.30 -12.72 -4.64
CA LYS A 79 -4.83 -14.02 -4.27
C LYS A 79 -4.88 -14.96 -5.47
#